data_d61127e873fb02df825c64a4f5789a2c
#
_entry.id   d61127e873fb02df825c64a4f5789a2c
#
_cell.length_a   1.000
_cell.length_b   1.000
_cell.length_c   1.000
_cell.angle_alpha   90.00
_cell.angle_beta   90.00
_cell.angle_gamma   90.00
#
_symmetry.space_group_name_H-M   'P 1'
#
loop_
_entity.id
_entity.type
_entity.pdbx_description
1 polymer ?
#
loop_
_entity_poly.entity_id
_entity_poly.type
_entity_poly.pdbx_seq_one_letter_code
_entity_poly.pdbx_strand_id
1 'polypeptide(L)'
;MKIKFGSLVVDGRGKIGGHVASKNRGGAYLRTKVTPINPQTTRQSAVRSQLTGYAQGFRALGASVIAAWNSAVSAFTKTDIFGDIKTPSGINLYTKLNMNLEQVAGTPLTSPPLPGDVPAVDSVTLTADSSPQTLSLAFGPSPVPADTAWIVEATPGVSAGKSFVKSEYRQIGYIAAAATTPYNGLSAYQAVFGNLIAGQKVFIRATPINTSTGQRGLALATSTIVL
;
A
#
# COMPACT_ATOMS: atom_id res chain seq x y z
N MET A 1 10.13 -6.42 15.80
CA MET A 1 10.59 -5.27 16.61
C MET A 1 11.99 -4.87 16.17
N LYS A 2 12.23 -3.59 15.83
CA LYS A 2 13.59 -3.07 15.64
C LYS A 2 14.28 -2.90 16.99
N ILE A 3 15.58 -3.13 17.03
CA ILE A 3 16.38 -2.99 18.26
C ILE A 3 17.66 -2.19 17.98
N LYS A 4 18.14 -1.46 18.96
CA LYS A 4 19.49 -0.94 19.04
C LYS A 4 20.19 -1.62 20.20
N PHE A 5 21.36 -2.14 19.95
CA PHE A 5 22.19 -2.73 21.01
C PHE A 5 22.90 -1.61 21.80
N GLY A 6 23.12 -1.86 23.09
CA GLY A 6 23.88 -0.94 23.95
C GLY A 6 25.40 -1.20 23.89
N SER A 7 26.13 -0.54 24.76
CA SER A 7 27.59 -0.65 24.82
C SER A 7 28.13 -2.03 25.20
N LEU A 8 27.36 -2.83 25.94
CA LEU A 8 27.73 -4.17 26.37
C LEU A 8 27.52 -5.25 25.31
N VAL A 9 26.56 -5.04 24.37
CA VAL A 9 26.26 -5.97 23.29
C VAL A 9 26.23 -5.17 21.99
N VAL A 10 27.23 -5.37 21.15
CA VAL A 10 27.39 -4.59 19.90
C VAL A 10 26.55 -5.17 18.76
N ASP A 11 26.39 -6.49 18.68
CA ASP A 11 25.58 -7.17 17.67
C ASP A 11 25.04 -8.49 18.22
N GLY A 12 23.93 -8.95 17.67
CA GLY A 12 23.32 -10.21 18.05
C GLY A 12 22.60 -10.85 16.87
N ARG A 13 22.93 -12.11 16.59
CA ARG A 13 22.31 -12.90 15.53
C ARG A 13 22.07 -14.32 15.99
N GLY A 14 20.97 -14.88 15.58
CA GLY A 14 20.65 -16.27 15.89
C GLY A 14 19.32 -16.46 16.57
N LYS A 15 19.10 -17.65 17.08
CA LYS A 15 17.84 -18.06 17.74
C LYS A 15 18.04 -18.03 19.25
N ILE A 16 17.11 -17.39 19.96
CA ILE A 16 17.06 -17.35 21.43
C ILE A 16 15.64 -17.75 21.82
N GLY A 17 15.48 -19.00 22.22
CA GLY A 17 14.15 -19.54 22.55
C GLY A 17 13.15 -19.38 21.42
N GLY A 18 12.05 -18.70 21.66
CA GLY A 18 11.00 -18.40 20.69
C GLY A 18 11.29 -17.19 19.77
N HIS A 19 12.48 -16.60 19.84
CA HIS A 19 12.83 -15.40 19.09
C HIS A 19 14.04 -15.62 18.17
N VAL A 20 14.11 -14.82 17.12
CA VAL A 20 15.25 -14.78 16.20
C VAL A 20 15.75 -13.34 16.11
N ALA A 21 17.00 -13.15 16.53
CA ALA A 21 17.74 -11.90 16.29
C ALA A 21 18.37 -11.93 14.90
N SER A 22 18.25 -10.86 14.15
CA SER A 22 18.84 -10.74 12.82
C SER A 22 19.11 -9.27 12.49
N LYS A 23 19.89 -9.03 11.43
CA LYS A 23 20.25 -7.70 10.97
C LYS A 23 20.10 -7.62 9.45
N ASN A 24 19.56 -6.56 8.97
CA ASN A 24 19.47 -6.24 7.55
C ASN A 24 19.93 -4.80 7.30
N ARG A 25 19.81 -4.30 6.05
CA ARG A 25 20.17 -2.91 5.71
C ARG A 25 19.40 -1.87 6.57
N GLY A 26 18.22 -2.19 7.05
CA GLY A 26 17.41 -1.33 7.92
C GLY A 26 17.82 -1.39 9.41
N GLY A 27 18.86 -2.15 9.78
CA GLY A 27 19.34 -2.31 11.15
C GLY A 27 19.02 -3.67 11.77
N ALA A 28 19.32 -3.80 13.06
CA ALA A 28 19.04 -5.01 13.84
C ALA A 28 17.54 -5.11 14.20
N TYR A 29 17.02 -6.32 14.23
CA TYR A 29 15.64 -6.59 14.59
C TYR A 29 15.47 -7.94 15.29
N LEU A 30 14.44 -8.02 16.10
CA LEU A 30 13.99 -9.25 16.76
C LEU A 30 12.63 -9.64 16.18
N ARG A 31 12.46 -10.90 15.85
CA ARG A 31 11.15 -11.44 15.43
C ARG A 31 10.84 -12.74 16.15
N THR A 32 9.58 -13.06 16.30
CA THR A 32 9.15 -14.37 16.78
C THR A 32 9.58 -15.45 15.76
N LYS A 33 10.05 -16.57 16.25
CA LYS A 33 10.31 -17.74 15.40
C LYS A 33 8.98 -18.32 14.94
N VAL A 34 8.74 -18.27 13.64
CA VAL A 34 7.54 -18.84 13.02
C VAL A 34 7.99 -19.80 11.94
N THR A 35 7.39 -20.97 11.89
CA THR A 35 7.48 -21.86 10.72
C THR A 35 6.53 -21.33 9.66
N PRO A 36 7.03 -20.83 8.51
CA PRO A 36 6.15 -20.25 7.50
C PRO A 36 5.30 -21.33 6.85
N ILE A 37 3.99 -21.08 6.77
CA ILE A 37 3.07 -21.84 5.93
C ILE A 37 2.98 -21.12 4.59
N ASN A 38 3.12 -21.84 3.49
CA ASN A 38 3.01 -21.30 2.14
C ASN A 38 1.74 -21.84 1.45
N PRO A 39 0.59 -21.20 1.64
CA PRO A 39 -0.69 -21.70 1.09
C PRO A 39 -0.80 -21.51 -0.43
N GLN A 40 0.13 -20.79 -1.07
CA GLN A 40 0.17 -20.54 -2.53
C GLN A 40 -1.17 -20.04 -3.10
N THR A 41 -1.85 -19.15 -2.37
CA THR A 41 -3.09 -18.57 -2.88
C THR A 41 -2.85 -17.84 -4.20
N THR A 42 -3.86 -17.77 -5.05
CA THR A 42 -3.81 -17.07 -6.34
C THR A 42 -3.29 -15.63 -6.19
N ARG A 43 -3.76 -14.92 -5.15
CA ARG A 43 -3.30 -13.54 -4.86
C ARG A 43 -1.82 -13.48 -4.45
N GLN A 44 -1.35 -14.43 -3.64
CA GLN A 44 0.08 -14.51 -3.29
C GLN A 44 0.96 -14.80 -4.50
N SER A 45 0.51 -15.72 -5.36
CA SER A 45 1.22 -16.04 -6.60
C SER A 45 1.27 -14.86 -7.55
N ALA A 46 0.17 -14.12 -7.73
CA ALA A 46 0.12 -12.90 -8.53
C ALA A 46 1.13 -11.84 -8.03
N VAL A 47 1.13 -11.53 -6.72
CA VAL A 47 2.07 -10.54 -6.15
C VAL A 47 3.52 -11.00 -6.28
N ARG A 48 3.82 -12.30 -6.13
CA ARG A 48 5.17 -12.84 -6.36
C ARG A 48 5.60 -12.70 -7.81
N SER A 49 4.71 -12.99 -8.76
CA SER A 49 4.97 -12.83 -10.20
C SER A 49 5.25 -11.37 -10.54
N GLN A 50 4.45 -10.43 -10.04
CA GLN A 50 4.66 -9.00 -10.21
C GLN A 50 6.03 -8.57 -9.67
N LEU A 51 6.37 -8.95 -8.44
CA LEU A 51 7.67 -8.64 -7.83
C LEU A 51 8.83 -9.21 -8.66
N THR A 52 8.69 -10.44 -9.15
CA THR A 52 9.70 -11.08 -10.02
C THR A 52 9.82 -10.34 -11.34
N GLY A 53 8.70 -9.97 -11.98
CA GLY A 53 8.67 -9.20 -13.22
C GLY A 53 9.39 -7.87 -13.09
N TYR A 54 9.12 -7.09 -12.04
CA TYR A 54 9.82 -5.82 -11.80
C TYR A 54 11.30 -6.02 -11.45
N ALA A 55 11.65 -7.06 -10.70
CA ALA A 55 13.05 -7.34 -10.41
C ALA A 55 13.84 -7.74 -11.67
N GLN A 56 13.23 -8.48 -12.59
CA GLN A 56 13.81 -8.81 -13.89
C GLN A 56 13.87 -7.57 -14.79
N GLY A 57 12.78 -6.79 -14.87
CA GLY A 57 12.72 -5.54 -15.61
C GLY A 57 13.83 -4.56 -15.19
N PHE A 58 14.06 -4.39 -13.89
CA PHE A 58 15.14 -3.56 -13.39
C PHE A 58 16.52 -4.03 -13.86
N ARG A 59 16.78 -5.32 -13.87
CA ARG A 59 18.06 -5.88 -14.35
C ARG A 59 18.25 -5.74 -15.85
N ALA A 60 17.15 -5.67 -16.61
CA ALA A 60 17.18 -5.45 -18.06
C ALA A 60 17.40 -3.98 -18.45
N LEU A 61 17.29 -3.03 -17.50
CA LEU A 61 17.63 -1.64 -17.73
C LEU A 61 19.13 -1.50 -18.02
N GLY A 62 19.50 -0.58 -18.90
CA GLY A 62 20.91 -0.30 -19.17
C GLY A 62 21.66 0.22 -17.93
N ALA A 63 22.98 0.02 -17.92
CA ALA A 63 23.83 0.36 -16.76
C ALA A 63 23.69 1.84 -16.32
N SER A 64 23.55 2.77 -17.25
CA SER A 64 23.34 4.20 -16.97
C SER A 64 22.02 4.45 -16.25
N VAL A 65 20.95 3.76 -16.64
CA VAL A 65 19.64 3.90 -16.02
C VAL A 65 19.64 3.30 -14.61
N ILE A 66 20.28 2.14 -14.43
CA ILE A 66 20.48 1.53 -13.11
C ILE A 66 21.26 2.47 -12.19
N ALA A 67 22.32 3.11 -12.70
CA ALA A 67 23.08 4.11 -11.96
C ALA A 67 22.21 5.31 -11.56
N ALA A 68 21.37 5.81 -12.46
CA ALA A 68 20.42 6.88 -12.17
C ALA A 68 19.45 6.51 -11.04
N TRP A 69 18.87 5.29 -11.05
CA TRP A 69 18.04 4.79 -9.96
C TRP A 69 18.78 4.68 -8.62
N ASN A 70 20.05 4.24 -8.66
CA ASN A 70 20.87 4.16 -7.45
C ASN A 70 21.23 5.55 -6.90
N SER A 71 21.35 6.56 -7.74
CA SER A 71 21.62 7.95 -7.30
C SER A 71 20.36 8.62 -6.75
N ALA A 72 19.19 8.37 -7.36
CA ALA A 72 17.92 8.97 -6.96
C ALA A 72 17.44 8.56 -5.54
N VAL A 73 17.96 7.47 -4.97
CA VAL A 73 17.52 6.98 -3.66
C VAL A 73 17.70 7.98 -2.52
N SER A 74 18.64 8.90 -2.64
CA SER A 74 18.88 9.94 -1.63
C SER A 74 17.69 10.88 -1.43
N ALA A 75 16.92 11.11 -2.48
CA ALA A 75 15.71 11.92 -2.45
C ALA A 75 14.48 11.19 -1.87
N PHE A 76 14.53 9.86 -1.72
CA PHE A 76 13.43 9.02 -1.23
C PHE A 76 13.75 8.37 0.13
N THR A 77 14.40 9.10 0.99
CA THR A 77 14.74 8.65 2.34
C THR A 77 13.52 8.52 3.23
N LYS A 78 13.61 7.70 4.26
CA LYS A 78 12.60 7.56 5.31
C LYS A 78 13.27 7.54 6.67
N THR A 79 12.65 8.18 7.63
CA THR A 79 13.05 8.12 9.03
C THR A 79 12.49 6.85 9.67
N ASP A 80 13.30 6.12 10.40
CA ASP A 80 12.84 4.97 11.17
C ASP A 80 12.30 5.39 12.56
N ILE A 81 11.85 4.40 13.35
CA ILE A 81 11.30 4.63 14.71
C ILE A 81 12.31 5.21 15.70
N PHE A 82 13.60 5.17 15.39
CA PHE A 82 14.67 5.72 16.23
C PHE A 82 15.18 7.09 15.74
N GLY A 83 14.58 7.63 14.68
CA GLY A 83 15.01 8.87 14.06
C GLY A 83 16.13 8.70 13.03
N ASP A 84 16.61 7.48 12.78
CA ASP A 84 17.67 7.25 11.79
C ASP A 84 17.13 7.35 10.36
N ILE A 85 17.87 8.05 9.50
CA ILE A 85 17.54 8.13 8.07
C ILE A 85 17.92 6.81 7.40
N LYS A 86 16.98 6.21 6.69
CA LYS A 86 17.18 4.99 5.89
C LYS A 86 16.90 5.26 4.43
N THR A 87 17.85 4.91 3.58
CA THR A 87 17.72 4.99 2.11
C THR A 87 17.37 3.63 1.53
N PRO A 88 16.42 3.54 0.60
CA PRO A 88 16.17 2.29 -0.12
C PRO A 88 17.35 1.95 -1.05
N SER A 89 17.38 0.77 -1.64
CA SER A 89 18.22 0.50 -2.82
C SER A 89 17.49 0.93 -4.09
N GLY A 90 18.22 1.16 -5.21
CA GLY A 90 17.61 1.55 -6.48
C GLY A 90 16.55 0.55 -6.95
N ILE A 91 16.83 -0.75 -6.88
CA ILE A 91 15.85 -1.79 -7.21
C ILE A 91 14.61 -1.76 -6.31
N ASN A 92 14.77 -1.49 -5.00
CA ASN A 92 13.63 -1.40 -4.09
C ASN A 92 12.79 -0.15 -4.37
N LEU A 93 13.43 0.96 -4.73
CA LEU A 93 12.73 2.17 -5.14
C LEU A 93 11.95 1.95 -6.43
N TYR A 94 12.61 1.42 -7.47
CA TYR A 94 12.01 1.07 -8.74
C TYR A 94 10.79 0.17 -8.57
N THR A 95 10.96 -0.96 -7.88
CA THR A 95 9.88 -1.91 -7.65
C THR A 95 8.72 -1.27 -6.89
N LYS A 96 9.00 -0.50 -5.84
CA LYS A 96 7.97 0.15 -5.03
C LYS A 96 7.13 1.12 -5.85
N LEU A 97 7.76 2.01 -6.64
CA LEU A 97 7.02 3.02 -7.40
C LEU A 97 6.20 2.38 -8.52
N ASN A 98 6.78 1.41 -9.23
CA ASN A 98 6.08 0.72 -10.32
C ASN A 98 4.93 -0.17 -9.83
N MET A 99 5.09 -0.88 -8.70
CA MET A 99 3.98 -1.63 -8.10
C MET A 99 2.85 -0.72 -7.62
N ASN A 100 3.15 0.51 -7.19
CA ASN A 100 2.11 1.47 -6.85
C ASN A 100 1.35 1.93 -8.11
N LEU A 101 2.05 2.23 -9.19
CA LEU A 101 1.43 2.63 -10.47
C LEU A 101 0.56 1.52 -11.04
N GLU A 102 1.00 0.28 -10.99
CA GLU A 102 0.22 -0.87 -11.46
C GLU A 102 -1.15 -0.97 -10.75
N GLN A 103 -1.23 -0.61 -9.47
CA GLN A 103 -2.49 -0.65 -8.71
C GLN A 103 -3.53 0.36 -9.20
N VAL A 104 -3.13 1.38 -9.96
CA VAL A 104 -4.00 2.39 -10.56
C VAL A 104 -3.95 2.36 -12.08
N ALA A 105 -3.51 1.25 -12.66
CA ALA A 105 -3.31 1.07 -14.11
C ALA A 105 -2.43 2.16 -14.75
N GLY A 106 -1.48 2.69 -13.99
CA GLY A 106 -0.51 3.69 -14.45
C GLY A 106 0.61 3.09 -15.29
N THR A 107 1.28 3.93 -16.07
CA THR A 107 2.41 3.51 -16.92
C THR A 107 3.65 3.24 -16.06
N PRO A 108 4.33 2.11 -16.24
CA PRO A 108 5.56 1.81 -15.52
C PRO A 108 6.69 2.81 -15.86
N LEU A 109 7.42 3.22 -14.84
CA LEU A 109 8.58 4.10 -14.95
C LEU A 109 9.82 3.31 -15.40
N THR A 110 10.51 3.81 -16.39
CA THR A 110 11.82 3.29 -16.82
C THR A 110 12.97 4.07 -16.17
N SER A 111 12.80 5.38 -15.97
CA SER A 111 13.76 6.28 -15.31
C SER A 111 13.25 6.74 -13.95
N PRO A 112 14.14 7.08 -13.00
CA PRO A 112 13.71 7.55 -11.69
C PRO A 112 13.02 8.91 -11.80
N PRO A 113 11.83 9.08 -11.18
CA PRO A 113 11.17 10.37 -11.11
C PRO A 113 11.83 11.25 -10.06
N LEU A 114 11.63 12.56 -10.16
CA LEU A 114 11.87 13.47 -9.04
C LEU A 114 10.77 13.28 -7.98
N PRO A 115 11.08 13.42 -6.68
CA PRO A 115 10.06 13.46 -5.66
C PRO A 115 9.07 14.59 -5.95
N GLY A 116 7.78 14.27 -5.90
CA GLY A 116 6.70 15.25 -6.09
C GLY A 116 5.71 15.18 -4.94
N ASP A 117 4.95 16.23 -4.76
CA ASP A 117 3.82 16.22 -3.85
C ASP A 117 2.73 15.27 -4.35
N VAL A 118 2.06 14.65 -3.40
CA VAL A 118 0.87 13.84 -3.66
C VAL A 118 -0.31 14.56 -3.03
N PRO A 119 -1.22 15.15 -3.83
CA PRO A 119 -2.39 15.82 -3.31
C PRO A 119 -3.15 14.95 -2.30
N ALA A 120 -3.54 15.54 -1.18
CA ALA A 120 -4.27 14.83 -0.15
C ALA A 120 -5.70 14.52 -0.61
N VAL A 121 -6.29 13.52 0.02
CA VAL A 121 -7.74 13.30 -0.02
C VAL A 121 -8.33 14.14 1.10
N ASP A 122 -9.18 15.11 0.77
CA ASP A 122 -9.71 16.08 1.74
C ASP A 122 -10.88 15.51 2.53
N SER A 123 -11.73 14.76 1.83
CA SER A 123 -12.93 14.15 2.43
C SER A 123 -13.31 12.86 1.75
N VAL A 124 -13.85 11.94 2.54
CA VAL A 124 -14.51 10.72 2.05
C VAL A 124 -15.76 10.43 2.90
N THR A 125 -16.88 10.23 2.24
CA THR A 125 -18.14 9.85 2.86
C THR A 125 -18.67 8.61 2.19
N LEU A 126 -18.97 7.57 2.98
CA LEU A 126 -19.44 6.28 2.49
C LEU A 126 -20.93 6.13 2.77
N THR A 127 -21.70 5.75 1.76
CA THR A 127 -23.07 5.27 1.88
C THR A 127 -23.14 3.82 1.42
N ALA A 128 -23.82 2.98 2.19
CA ALA A 128 -23.98 1.57 1.88
C ALA A 128 -25.39 1.12 2.29
N ASP A 129 -26.05 0.41 1.37
CA ASP A 129 -27.40 -0.12 1.57
C ASP A 129 -27.45 -1.58 1.08
N SER A 130 -28.23 -2.39 1.76
CA SER A 130 -28.45 -3.79 1.43
C SER A 130 -29.69 -4.02 0.55
N SER A 131 -30.63 -3.07 0.51
CA SER A 131 -31.87 -3.18 -0.27
C SER A 131 -32.41 -1.80 -0.70
N PRO A 132 -32.12 -1.36 -1.96
CA PRO A 132 -31.29 -2.02 -2.96
C PRO A 132 -29.81 -2.01 -2.61
N GLN A 133 -29.09 -3.02 -3.08
CA GLN A 133 -27.62 -3.08 -2.88
C GLN A 133 -26.96 -1.84 -3.48
N THR A 134 -26.35 -1.00 -2.64
CA THR A 134 -25.59 0.18 -3.06
C THR A 134 -24.34 0.36 -2.23
N LEU A 135 -23.26 0.78 -2.88
CA LEU A 135 -22.03 1.21 -2.21
C LEU A 135 -21.47 2.41 -2.97
N SER A 136 -21.63 3.57 -2.38
CA SER A 136 -21.25 4.85 -3.00
C SER A 136 -20.26 5.59 -2.10
N LEU A 137 -19.16 6.04 -2.69
CA LEU A 137 -18.13 6.84 -2.01
C LEU A 137 -18.15 8.25 -2.58
N ALA A 138 -18.65 9.20 -1.82
CA ALA A 138 -18.46 10.61 -2.11
C ALA A 138 -17.11 11.07 -1.60
N PHE A 139 -16.42 11.93 -2.35
CA PHE A 139 -15.05 12.31 -2.07
C PHE A 139 -14.74 13.75 -2.52
N GLY A 140 -13.69 14.31 -1.91
CA GLY A 140 -13.09 15.57 -2.29
C GLY A 140 -11.55 15.46 -2.28
N PRO A 141 -10.87 16.19 -3.18
CA PRO A 141 -11.40 17.10 -4.20
C PRO A 141 -12.10 16.37 -5.35
N SER A 142 -13.07 17.06 -5.98
CA SER A 142 -13.78 16.57 -7.17
C SER A 142 -13.82 17.68 -8.24
N PRO A 143 -13.29 17.43 -9.45
CA PRO A 143 -12.69 16.17 -9.90
C PRO A 143 -11.38 15.84 -9.17
N VAL A 144 -10.97 14.55 -9.21
CA VAL A 144 -9.66 14.12 -8.74
C VAL A 144 -8.57 14.87 -9.52
N PRO A 145 -7.50 15.38 -8.87
CA PRO A 145 -6.42 16.07 -9.57
C PRO A 145 -5.83 15.23 -10.71
N ALA A 146 -5.45 15.90 -11.82
CA ALA A 146 -5.05 15.26 -13.07
C ALA A 146 -3.84 14.30 -12.92
N ASP A 147 -2.94 14.61 -11.98
CA ASP A 147 -1.72 13.81 -11.73
C ASP A 147 -1.90 12.79 -10.62
N THR A 148 -3.15 12.52 -10.21
CA THR A 148 -3.42 11.68 -9.04
C THR A 148 -4.50 10.67 -9.37
N ALA A 149 -4.31 9.43 -8.92
CA ALA A 149 -5.35 8.41 -8.88
C ALA A 149 -5.43 7.83 -7.46
N TRP A 150 -6.59 7.36 -7.04
CA TRP A 150 -6.76 6.90 -5.66
C TRP A 150 -7.06 5.42 -5.62
N ILE A 151 -6.26 4.67 -4.89
CA ILE A 151 -6.57 3.28 -4.57
C ILE A 151 -7.75 3.27 -3.59
N VAL A 152 -8.76 2.47 -3.90
CA VAL A 152 -9.89 2.22 -3.02
C VAL A 152 -9.75 0.82 -2.42
N GLU A 153 -9.68 0.79 -1.10
CA GLU A 153 -9.61 -0.45 -0.32
C GLU A 153 -10.80 -0.52 0.62
N ALA A 154 -11.41 -1.69 0.74
CA ALA A 154 -12.54 -1.95 1.63
C ALA A 154 -12.26 -3.14 2.56
N THR A 155 -13.08 -3.26 3.60
CA THR A 155 -13.11 -4.44 4.48
C THR A 155 -14.34 -5.27 4.21
N PRO A 156 -14.35 -6.56 4.55
CA PRO A 156 -15.61 -7.31 4.64
C PRO A 156 -16.54 -6.62 5.65
N GLY A 157 -17.82 -6.95 5.60
CA GLY A 157 -18.78 -6.53 6.62
C GLY A 157 -18.35 -7.07 7.98
N VAL A 158 -18.24 -6.18 8.97
CA VAL A 158 -17.85 -6.50 10.36
C VAL A 158 -18.96 -6.08 11.32
N SER A 159 -18.85 -6.47 12.59
CA SER A 159 -19.79 -6.05 13.62
C SER A 159 -19.93 -4.52 13.70
N ALA A 160 -21.17 -4.02 13.82
CA ALA A 160 -21.46 -2.58 13.91
C ALA A 160 -20.71 -1.84 15.02
N GLY A 161 -20.44 -2.52 16.13
CA GLY A 161 -19.69 -1.95 17.26
C GLY A 161 -18.17 -1.82 17.04
N LYS A 162 -17.63 -2.36 15.94
CA LYS A 162 -16.20 -2.27 15.66
C LYS A 162 -15.84 -0.84 15.25
N SER A 163 -14.92 -0.21 15.98
CA SER A 163 -14.49 1.18 15.74
C SER A 163 -13.24 1.28 14.88
N PHE A 164 -12.43 0.20 14.77
CA PHE A 164 -11.14 0.23 14.12
C PHE A 164 -10.81 -1.09 13.43
N VAL A 165 -10.20 -0.99 12.23
CA VAL A 165 -9.70 -2.13 11.44
C VAL A 165 -8.29 -1.85 10.99
N LYS A 166 -7.37 -2.79 11.15
CA LYS A 166 -5.97 -2.62 10.77
C LYS A 166 -5.57 -3.40 9.51
N SER A 167 -5.90 -4.67 9.43
CA SER A 167 -5.32 -5.61 8.45
C SER A 167 -6.34 -6.24 7.50
N GLU A 168 -7.61 -5.89 7.62
CA GLU A 168 -8.70 -6.52 6.86
C GLU A 168 -8.98 -5.84 5.51
N TYR A 169 -8.31 -4.71 5.23
CA TYR A 169 -8.44 -3.99 3.98
C TYR A 169 -7.98 -4.81 2.77
N ARG A 170 -8.79 -4.81 1.73
CA ARG A 170 -8.48 -5.37 0.40
C ARG A 170 -8.75 -4.32 -0.65
N GLN A 171 -7.89 -4.22 -1.63
CA GLN A 171 -8.14 -3.36 -2.77
C GLN A 171 -9.35 -3.90 -3.54
N ILE A 172 -10.33 -3.03 -3.76
CA ILE A 172 -11.52 -3.30 -4.56
C ILE A 172 -11.44 -2.61 -5.93
N GLY A 173 -10.69 -1.53 -6.04
CA GLY A 173 -10.53 -0.78 -7.28
C GLY A 173 -9.68 0.46 -7.11
N TYR A 174 -9.82 1.37 -8.06
CA TYR A 174 -9.19 2.69 -7.99
C TYR A 174 -10.12 3.74 -8.61
N ILE A 175 -9.93 4.99 -8.23
CA ILE A 175 -10.58 6.16 -8.82
C ILE A 175 -9.52 6.83 -9.70
N ALA A 176 -9.82 6.95 -10.99
CA ALA A 176 -8.90 7.53 -11.95
C ALA A 176 -8.73 9.05 -11.75
N ALA A 177 -7.66 9.59 -12.33
CA ALA A 177 -7.48 11.03 -12.48
C ALA A 177 -8.67 11.66 -13.20
N ALA A 178 -9.00 12.89 -12.84
CA ALA A 178 -10.13 13.65 -13.36
C ALA A 178 -11.54 13.02 -13.15
N ALA A 179 -11.62 11.93 -12.37
CA ALA A 179 -12.92 11.35 -12.02
C ALA A 179 -13.71 12.28 -11.09
N THR A 180 -15.03 12.27 -11.26
CA THR A 180 -15.96 13.06 -10.44
C THR A 180 -16.67 12.18 -9.40
N THR A 181 -17.03 12.80 -8.27
CA THR A 181 -17.82 12.15 -7.22
C THR A 181 -19.27 11.91 -7.69
N PRO A 182 -19.96 10.86 -7.22
CA PRO A 182 -19.46 9.78 -6.36
C PRO A 182 -18.84 8.60 -7.14
N TYR A 183 -17.98 7.84 -6.49
CA TYR A 183 -17.49 6.55 -7.01
C TYR A 183 -18.46 5.43 -6.62
N ASN A 184 -18.97 4.69 -7.61
CA ASN A 184 -19.78 3.50 -7.37
C ASN A 184 -18.86 2.27 -7.25
N GLY A 185 -18.71 1.78 -6.03
CA GLY A 185 -17.84 0.66 -5.71
C GLY A 185 -18.55 -0.69 -5.55
N LEU A 186 -19.87 -0.77 -5.77
CA LEU A 186 -20.65 -1.96 -5.43
C LEU A 186 -20.17 -3.23 -6.15
N SER A 187 -20.07 -3.22 -7.47
CA SER A 187 -19.65 -4.40 -8.23
C SER A 187 -18.25 -4.88 -7.85
N ALA A 188 -17.35 -3.93 -7.63
CA ALA A 188 -15.98 -4.23 -7.19
C ALA A 188 -15.93 -4.78 -5.76
N TYR A 189 -16.76 -4.28 -4.87
CA TYR A 189 -16.91 -4.81 -3.51
C TYR A 189 -17.47 -6.23 -3.53
N GLN A 190 -18.54 -6.46 -4.28
CA GLN A 190 -19.19 -7.77 -4.39
C GLN A 190 -18.27 -8.83 -4.97
N ALA A 191 -17.42 -8.48 -5.92
CA ALA A 191 -16.41 -9.41 -6.49
C ALA A 191 -15.38 -9.91 -5.46
N VAL A 192 -15.13 -9.15 -4.39
CA VAL A 192 -14.12 -9.47 -3.38
C VAL A 192 -14.75 -10.05 -2.11
N PHE A 193 -15.89 -9.54 -1.68
CA PHE A 193 -16.49 -9.82 -0.37
C PHE A 193 -17.91 -10.40 -0.43
N GLY A 194 -18.56 -10.38 -1.60
CA GLY A 194 -19.98 -10.73 -1.73
C GLY A 194 -20.92 -9.57 -1.41
N ASN A 195 -22.19 -9.89 -1.17
CA ASN A 195 -23.23 -8.90 -0.94
C ASN A 195 -23.07 -8.16 0.39
N LEU A 196 -23.55 -6.92 0.42
CA LEU A 196 -23.71 -6.15 1.63
C LEU A 196 -24.83 -6.75 2.49
N ILE A 197 -24.64 -6.77 3.82
CA ILE A 197 -25.58 -7.33 4.79
C ILE A 197 -25.97 -6.19 5.74
N ALA A 198 -27.28 -5.97 5.89
CA ALA A 198 -27.83 -4.96 6.80
C ALA A 198 -27.29 -5.13 8.23
N GLY A 199 -27.04 -4.02 8.91
CA GLY A 199 -26.51 -3.99 10.28
C GLY A 199 -25.01 -4.29 10.40
N GLN A 200 -24.33 -4.69 9.33
CA GLN A 200 -22.87 -4.80 9.34
C GLN A 200 -22.21 -3.46 9.06
N LYS A 201 -21.00 -3.26 9.56
CA LYS A 201 -20.21 -2.07 9.31
C LYS A 201 -19.13 -2.34 8.27
N VAL A 202 -19.02 -1.46 7.29
CA VAL A 202 -17.99 -1.50 6.25
C VAL A 202 -17.06 -0.31 6.40
N PHE A 203 -15.75 -0.57 6.32
CA PHE A 203 -14.74 0.46 6.28
C PHE A 203 -14.20 0.58 4.86
N ILE A 204 -14.02 1.81 4.40
CA ILE A 204 -13.33 2.11 3.13
C ILE A 204 -12.18 3.06 3.40
N ARG A 205 -11.11 2.89 2.64
CA ARG A 205 -9.94 3.73 2.67
C ARG A 205 -9.55 4.14 1.26
N ALA A 206 -9.39 5.44 1.04
CA ALA A 206 -8.85 6.02 -0.19
C ALA A 206 -7.40 6.42 0.03
N THR A 207 -6.52 6.00 -0.86
CA THR A 207 -5.08 6.31 -0.79
C THR A 207 -4.66 6.95 -2.11
N PRO A 208 -4.23 8.23 -2.11
CA PRO A 208 -3.82 8.90 -3.33
C PRO A 208 -2.44 8.39 -3.79
N ILE A 209 -2.29 8.26 -5.11
CA ILE A 209 -1.04 7.95 -5.79
C ILE A 209 -0.82 9.01 -6.87
N ASN A 210 0.37 9.57 -6.90
CA ASN A 210 0.78 10.41 -8.02
C ASN A 210 1.08 9.50 -9.22
N THR A 211 0.37 9.73 -10.33
CA THR A 211 0.44 8.89 -11.54
C THR A 211 1.74 9.07 -12.32
N SER A 212 2.43 10.19 -12.13
CA SER A 212 3.71 10.48 -12.79
C SER A 212 4.92 9.92 -12.03
N THR A 213 4.80 9.76 -10.70
CA THR A 213 5.94 9.37 -9.84
C THR A 213 5.75 8.04 -9.13
N GLY A 214 4.53 7.52 -9.03
CA GLY A 214 4.21 6.33 -8.25
C GLY A 214 4.30 6.52 -6.73
N GLN A 215 4.43 7.76 -6.25
CA GLN A 215 4.44 8.05 -4.82
C GLN A 215 3.04 7.97 -4.24
N ARG A 216 2.96 7.45 -3.02
CA ARG A 216 1.70 7.40 -2.24
C ARG A 216 1.64 8.54 -1.24
N GLY A 217 0.47 9.18 -1.17
CA GLY A 217 0.12 10.10 -0.11
C GLY A 217 -0.49 9.42 1.12
N LEU A 218 -1.03 10.23 2.00
CA LEU A 218 -1.71 9.76 3.20
C LEU A 218 -3.09 9.19 2.82
N ALA A 219 -3.43 8.08 3.45
CA ALA A 219 -4.73 7.46 3.27
C ALA A 219 -5.77 8.12 4.18
N LEU A 220 -6.96 8.38 3.64
CA LEU A 220 -8.13 8.77 4.42
C LEU A 220 -9.12 7.61 4.47
N ALA A 221 -9.62 7.30 5.67
CA ALA A 221 -10.54 6.20 5.90
C ALA A 221 -11.87 6.68 6.46
N THR A 222 -12.93 6.01 6.06
CA THR A 222 -14.29 6.23 6.58
C THR A 222 -14.99 4.90 6.80
N SER A 223 -16.11 4.93 7.48
CA SER A 223 -16.93 3.73 7.69
C SER A 223 -18.41 4.08 7.81
N THR A 224 -19.26 3.15 7.41
CA THR A 224 -20.71 3.26 7.60
C THR A 224 -21.31 1.92 8.00
N ILE A 225 -22.46 1.96 8.65
CA ILE A 225 -23.29 0.78 8.88
C ILE A 225 -24.17 0.61 7.64
N VAL A 226 -24.25 -0.60 7.13
CA VAL A 226 -25.12 -0.94 6.00
C VAL A 226 -26.57 -0.88 6.43
N LEU A 227 -27.37 -0.12 5.73
CA LEU A 227 -28.81 0.04 5.94
C LEU A 227 -29.61 -1.11 5.31
#